data_33b29b598e153d491e7b49abe6f12e0b
#
_entry.id   33b29b598e153d491e7b49abe6f12e0b
#
_cell.length_a   1.000
_cell.length_b   1.000
_cell.length_c   1.000
_cell.angle_alpha   90.00
_cell.angle_beta   90.00
_cell.angle_gamma   90.00
#
_symmetry.space_group_name_H-M   'P 1'
#
loop_
_entity.id
_entity.type
_entity.pdbx_description
1 polymer ?
#
loop_
_entity_poly.entity_id
_entity_poly.type
_entity_poly.pdbx_seq_one_letter_code
_entity_poly.pdbx_strand_id
1 'polypeptide(L)'
;MTLIFSGNNYKYELEGVMKLFIPATLFTHVFSDSIDTEDDYVFAQKKDNADNVCLSVKVRYDGKTCEKEEFVHFESDMELSLSRLLFKAMSEITGIVPKWGVITGIRPVKRVNDMLSEGMNKAEIFKAMESRYLCSEEKCDIAYKTAITQKPVLDELEKDSFSLYVSVPFCPTRCSYCSFVSQSIEGCMKLIPEYVNKLCEEIVYNAKITEKLGLKLDTVYFGGGTPTTLTAAQLDRVMKVIANSFDMSTVREYTVEAGRPDTITEEKLKVLKANGCGRVSINPQTLNDSVLEAIGRKHTTAQFFDSFDLARKVGFDSINTDIIAGLPTDTVESFENTIDKLIELAPENITVHTLSIKRAARLNHSGDREVLKNPADKMVEYATKRLLESGYLPYYLYRQKNMLENLENIGWTKQGHESLYNIYIMEEVQTILAMGAGGSTKLVDKEGGRLERVFNYKFPLEYNKHFELMLKRKNEIEEFYAKEK
;
A
#
# COMPACT_ATOMS: atom_id res chain seq x y z
N MET A 1 -17.74 19.06 13.25
CA MET A 1 -17.56 18.41 14.57
C MET A 1 -16.32 18.95 15.23
N THR A 2 -16.38 19.25 16.53
CA THR A 2 -15.26 19.87 17.26
C THR A 2 -14.55 18.85 18.14
N LEU A 3 -13.21 18.77 18.03
CA LEU A 3 -12.36 18.03 18.95
C LEU A 3 -11.72 19.03 19.93
N ILE A 4 -12.03 18.88 21.22
CA ILE A 4 -11.60 19.76 22.31
C ILE A 4 -10.57 18.99 23.16
N PHE A 5 -9.41 19.59 23.38
CA PHE A 5 -8.29 18.97 24.09
C PHE A 5 -7.97 19.77 25.35
N SER A 6 -7.96 19.10 26.50
CA SER A 6 -7.58 19.66 27.79
C SER A 6 -6.41 18.86 28.37
N GLY A 7 -5.30 19.52 28.70
CA GLY A 7 -4.10 18.89 29.24
C GLY A 7 -3.36 17.92 28.31
N ASN A 8 -3.71 17.87 27.04
CA ASN A 8 -3.07 16.99 26.06
C ASN A 8 -3.01 17.62 24.65
N ASN A 9 -2.24 17.02 23.72
CA ASN A 9 -2.07 17.48 22.34
C ASN A 9 -2.13 16.31 21.33
N TYR A 10 -2.92 15.28 21.59
CA TYR A 10 -3.03 14.07 20.75
C TYR A 10 -4.06 14.25 19.61
N LYS A 11 -4.04 15.41 18.95
CA LYS A 11 -5.04 15.80 17.96
C LYS A 11 -5.09 14.89 16.73
N TYR A 12 -3.95 14.44 16.24
CA TYR A 12 -3.88 13.61 15.04
C TYR A 12 -4.35 12.17 15.30
N GLU A 13 -4.01 11.65 16.46
CA GLU A 13 -4.33 10.32 16.92
C GLU A 13 -5.83 10.19 17.18
N LEU A 14 -6.40 11.10 17.95
CA LEU A 14 -7.82 11.09 18.26
C LEU A 14 -8.69 11.43 17.04
N GLU A 15 -8.25 12.35 16.15
CA GLU A 15 -8.89 12.53 14.85
C GLU A 15 -8.82 11.25 14.00
N GLY A 16 -7.71 10.53 14.05
CA GLY A 16 -7.55 9.23 13.40
C GLY A 16 -8.59 8.21 13.87
N VAL A 17 -8.81 8.11 15.18
CA VAL A 17 -9.85 7.26 15.77
C VAL A 17 -11.25 7.70 15.34
N MET A 18 -11.55 8.99 15.38
CA MET A 18 -12.85 9.51 14.94
C MET A 18 -13.15 9.18 13.48
N LYS A 19 -12.14 9.21 12.60
CA LYS A 19 -12.28 8.87 11.18
C LYS A 19 -12.60 7.39 10.94
N LEU A 20 -12.40 6.50 11.91
CA LEU A 20 -12.86 5.12 11.82
C LEU A 20 -14.39 5.01 11.82
N PHE A 21 -15.06 5.97 12.46
CA PHE A 21 -16.53 6.01 12.62
C PHE A 21 -17.19 6.97 11.63
N ILE A 22 -16.57 8.14 11.39
CA ILE A 22 -17.12 9.22 10.56
C ILE A 22 -16.07 9.75 9.57
N PRO A 23 -15.66 8.95 8.58
CA PRO A 23 -14.49 9.22 7.73
C PRO A 23 -14.57 10.50 6.89
N ALA A 24 -15.77 10.91 6.48
CA ALA A 24 -15.97 12.09 5.62
C ALA A 24 -16.07 13.42 6.41
N THR A 25 -15.99 13.39 7.74
CA THR A 25 -16.17 14.58 8.59
C THR A 25 -14.91 15.43 8.62
N LEU A 26 -15.09 16.75 8.51
CA LEU A 26 -14.05 17.73 8.82
C LEU A 26 -14.08 18.05 10.32
N PHE A 27 -12.90 18.08 10.93
CA PHE A 27 -12.74 18.35 12.36
C PHE A 27 -12.09 19.71 12.59
N THR A 28 -12.64 20.43 13.57
CA THR A 28 -12.05 21.65 14.15
C THR A 28 -11.37 21.27 15.45
N HIS A 29 -10.12 21.70 15.65
CA HIS A 29 -9.35 21.43 16.87
C HIS A 29 -9.37 22.65 17.77
N VAL A 30 -9.77 22.46 19.03
CA VAL A 30 -9.84 23.53 20.08
C VAL A 30 -9.08 23.03 21.30
N PHE A 31 -8.27 23.91 21.89
CA PHE A 31 -7.59 23.64 23.17
C PHE A 31 -8.29 24.47 24.25
N SER A 32 -9.04 23.80 25.14
CA SER A 32 -9.85 24.45 26.19
C SER A 32 -10.13 23.47 27.33
N ASP A 33 -10.27 23.98 28.53
CA ASP A 33 -10.68 23.22 29.71
C ASP A 33 -12.21 23.15 29.89
N SER A 34 -12.96 23.83 29.00
CA SER A 34 -14.44 23.87 29.01
C SER A 34 -15.02 23.44 27.67
N ILE A 35 -16.28 23.00 27.69
CA ILE A 35 -17.06 22.67 26.51
C ILE A 35 -18.02 23.85 26.25
N ASP A 36 -17.70 24.65 25.22
CA ASP A 36 -18.47 25.86 24.87
C ASP A 36 -19.22 25.67 23.52
N THR A 37 -19.78 24.48 23.29
CA THR A 37 -20.55 24.17 22.08
C THR A 37 -21.73 23.28 22.37
N GLU A 38 -22.85 23.53 21.68
CA GLU A 38 -24.03 22.68 21.65
C GLU A 38 -24.05 21.69 20.48
N ASP A 39 -23.11 21.84 19.53
CA ASP A 39 -22.94 20.95 18.38
C ASP A 39 -22.27 19.62 18.79
N ASP A 40 -22.10 18.71 17.83
CA ASP A 40 -21.35 17.47 18.02
C ASP A 40 -19.89 17.74 18.37
N TYR A 41 -19.41 17.15 19.46
CA TYR A 41 -18.05 17.33 19.95
C TYR A 41 -17.44 16.05 20.53
N VAL A 42 -16.11 16.04 20.63
CA VAL A 42 -15.32 15.19 21.50
C VAL A 42 -14.53 16.09 22.45
N PHE A 43 -14.65 15.87 23.75
CA PHE A 43 -13.81 16.50 24.77
C PHE A 43 -12.89 15.43 25.34
N ALA A 44 -11.59 15.56 25.10
CA ALA A 44 -10.55 14.64 25.57
C ALA A 44 -9.68 15.34 26.60
N GLN A 45 -9.68 14.84 27.84
CA GLN A 45 -9.00 15.47 28.95
C GLN A 45 -7.93 14.53 29.53
N LYS A 46 -6.76 15.11 29.82
CA LYS A 46 -5.71 14.54 30.68
C LYS A 46 -5.53 15.43 31.89
N LYS A 47 -5.70 14.87 33.08
CA LYS A 47 -5.54 15.58 34.36
C LYS A 47 -4.60 14.82 35.27
N ASP A 48 -3.48 15.44 35.59
CA ASP A 48 -2.52 14.86 36.51
C ASP A 48 -3.03 14.98 37.96
N ASN A 49 -3.04 13.89 38.72
CA ASN A 49 -3.31 13.81 40.16
C ASN A 49 -1.99 13.53 40.89
N ALA A 50 -2.03 13.44 42.23
CA ALA A 50 -0.85 13.20 43.03
C ALA A 50 -0.16 11.84 42.69
N ASP A 51 -0.97 10.78 42.51
CA ASP A 51 -0.44 9.39 42.37
C ASP A 51 -0.71 8.76 41.00
N ASN A 52 -1.50 9.41 40.14
CA ASN A 52 -1.91 8.87 38.84
C ASN A 52 -2.36 9.98 37.88
N VAL A 53 -2.68 9.59 36.66
CA VAL A 53 -3.28 10.46 35.65
C VAL A 53 -4.70 10.02 35.40
N CYS A 54 -5.67 10.92 35.52
CA CYS A 54 -7.04 10.72 35.07
C CYS A 54 -7.15 11.09 33.59
N LEU A 55 -7.58 10.13 32.79
CA LEU A 55 -7.89 10.31 31.38
C LEU A 55 -9.40 10.19 31.20
N SER A 56 -10.02 11.17 30.55
CA SER A 56 -11.45 11.11 30.27
C SER A 56 -11.78 11.55 28.85
N VAL A 57 -12.81 10.96 28.28
CA VAL A 57 -13.36 11.34 26.98
C VAL A 57 -14.86 11.46 27.11
N LYS A 58 -15.40 12.63 26.73
CA LYS A 58 -16.84 12.87 26.61
C LYS A 58 -17.18 13.17 25.15
N VAL A 59 -18.06 12.37 24.60
CA VAL A 59 -18.52 12.48 23.21
C VAL A 59 -19.97 12.85 23.16
N ARG A 60 -20.33 13.85 22.35
CA ARG A 60 -21.69 14.12 21.89
C ARG A 60 -21.73 13.94 20.38
N TYR A 61 -22.55 13.02 19.90
CA TYR A 61 -22.70 12.73 18.48
C TYR A 61 -24.13 12.25 18.18
N ASP A 62 -24.77 12.86 17.16
CA ASP A 62 -26.13 12.52 16.70
C ASP A 62 -27.15 12.48 17.86
N GLY A 63 -27.11 13.51 18.71
CA GLY A 63 -28.01 13.65 19.86
C GLY A 63 -27.74 12.73 21.04
N LYS A 64 -26.77 11.82 20.96
CA LYS A 64 -26.35 10.92 22.04
C LYS A 64 -25.10 11.44 22.73
N THR A 65 -24.93 11.10 24.01
CA THR A 65 -23.74 11.46 24.78
C THR A 65 -23.22 10.24 25.51
N CYS A 66 -21.90 10.05 25.48
CA CYS A 66 -21.20 9.00 26.22
C CYS A 66 -19.94 9.60 26.86
N GLU A 67 -19.65 9.17 28.10
CA GLU A 67 -18.47 9.58 28.83
C GLU A 67 -17.73 8.33 29.32
N LYS A 68 -16.41 8.30 29.16
CA LYS A 68 -15.53 7.22 29.62
C LYS A 68 -14.34 7.82 30.34
N GLU A 69 -13.91 7.20 31.42
CA GLU A 69 -12.70 7.62 32.16
C GLU A 69 -11.86 6.39 32.57
N GLU A 70 -10.59 6.63 32.76
CA GLU A 70 -9.62 5.63 33.22
C GLU A 70 -8.51 6.34 34.03
N PHE A 71 -8.07 5.72 35.14
CA PHE A 71 -6.92 6.14 35.88
C PHE A 71 -5.72 5.32 35.50
N VAL A 72 -4.63 5.96 35.07
CA VAL A 72 -3.43 5.29 34.59
C VAL A 72 -2.18 5.78 35.32
N HIS A 73 -1.12 4.97 35.32
CA HIS A 73 0.16 5.38 35.86
C HIS A 73 0.83 6.42 34.96
N PHE A 74 1.73 7.27 35.51
CA PHE A 74 2.46 8.31 34.77
C PHE A 74 3.29 7.76 33.59
N GLU A 75 3.74 6.51 33.66
CA GLU A 75 4.53 5.83 32.63
C GLU A 75 3.66 5.19 31.51
N SER A 76 2.33 5.23 31.66
CA SER A 76 1.41 4.64 30.69
C SER A 76 1.40 5.43 29.37
N ASP A 77 1.09 4.72 28.28
CA ASP A 77 0.83 5.35 26.99
C ASP A 77 -0.52 6.10 27.02
N MET A 78 -0.44 7.40 27.33
CA MET A 78 -1.60 8.27 27.49
C MET A 78 -2.39 8.44 26.19
N GLU A 79 -1.68 8.51 25.05
CA GLU A 79 -2.26 8.63 23.73
C GLU A 79 -3.10 7.40 23.39
N LEU A 80 -2.52 6.21 23.57
CA LEU A 80 -3.22 4.95 23.33
C LEU A 80 -4.42 4.78 24.28
N SER A 81 -4.28 5.17 25.55
CA SER A 81 -5.37 5.09 26.54
C SER A 81 -6.54 6.01 26.17
N LEU A 82 -6.29 7.27 25.80
CA LEU A 82 -7.33 8.18 25.29
C LEU A 82 -7.96 7.68 24.01
N SER A 83 -7.16 7.13 23.09
CA SER A 83 -7.65 6.52 21.84
C SER A 83 -8.62 5.36 22.13
N ARG A 84 -8.30 4.52 23.12
CA ARG A 84 -9.18 3.41 23.56
C ARG A 84 -10.48 3.90 24.19
N LEU A 85 -10.42 4.95 25.04
CA LEU A 85 -11.61 5.53 25.63
C LEU A 85 -12.52 6.12 24.55
N LEU A 86 -11.96 6.86 23.61
CA LEU A 86 -12.69 7.45 22.48
C LEU A 86 -13.32 6.35 21.60
N PHE A 87 -12.57 5.31 21.27
CA PHE A 87 -13.06 4.18 20.50
C PHE A 87 -14.27 3.53 21.18
N LYS A 88 -14.17 3.24 22.50
CA LYS A 88 -15.27 2.66 23.28
C LYS A 88 -16.50 3.54 23.32
N ALA A 89 -16.31 4.86 23.53
CA ALA A 89 -17.42 5.83 23.55
C ALA A 89 -18.13 5.92 22.19
N MET A 90 -17.36 5.99 21.09
CA MET A 90 -17.91 6.03 19.74
C MET A 90 -18.57 4.71 19.34
N SER A 91 -18.00 3.56 19.72
CA SER A 91 -18.63 2.25 19.48
C SER A 91 -19.99 2.15 20.18
N GLU A 92 -20.10 2.64 21.41
CA GLU A 92 -21.36 2.63 22.16
C GLU A 92 -22.42 3.56 21.53
N ILE A 93 -22.01 4.75 21.07
CA ILE A 93 -22.93 5.71 20.44
C ILE A 93 -23.43 5.22 19.07
N THR A 94 -22.50 4.71 18.22
CA THR A 94 -22.78 4.41 16.82
C THR A 94 -23.20 2.95 16.58
N GLY A 95 -22.89 2.03 17.50
CA GLY A 95 -23.05 0.60 17.30
C GLY A 95 -22.02 -0.02 16.34
N ILE A 96 -21.05 0.77 15.83
CA ILE A 96 -20.00 0.32 14.92
C ILE A 96 -18.78 -0.09 15.75
N VAL A 97 -18.19 -1.24 15.44
CA VAL A 97 -16.94 -1.71 16.07
C VAL A 97 -15.90 -1.98 14.98
N PRO A 98 -15.04 -1.01 14.64
CA PRO A 98 -13.99 -1.20 13.65
C PRO A 98 -13.04 -2.35 14.02
N LYS A 99 -12.87 -3.34 13.12
CA LYS A 99 -12.16 -4.61 13.41
C LYS A 99 -10.66 -4.43 13.73
N TRP A 100 -10.01 -3.37 13.24
CA TRP A 100 -8.62 -3.02 13.58
C TRP A 100 -8.47 -2.27 14.90
N GLY A 101 -9.57 -2.07 15.66
CA GLY A 101 -9.55 -1.33 16.90
C GLY A 101 -9.00 0.09 16.70
N VAL A 102 -8.10 0.50 17.59
CA VAL A 102 -7.45 1.84 17.55
C VAL A 102 -6.20 1.90 16.66
N ILE A 103 -5.89 0.84 15.90
CA ILE A 103 -4.77 0.88 14.96
C ILE A 103 -5.18 1.70 13.73
N THR A 104 -4.83 2.98 13.71
CA THR A 104 -5.10 3.91 12.60
C THR A 104 -3.96 3.98 11.58
N GLY A 105 -2.80 3.39 11.91
CA GLY A 105 -1.61 3.38 11.07
C GLY A 105 -1.76 2.52 9.81
N ILE A 106 -0.90 2.80 8.82
CA ILE A 106 -0.95 2.12 7.51
C ILE A 106 -0.34 0.72 7.53
N ARG A 107 0.44 0.35 8.55
CA ARG A 107 1.19 -0.91 8.67
C ARG A 107 0.89 -1.63 9.98
N PRO A 108 -0.29 -2.27 10.11
CA PRO A 108 -0.64 -2.97 11.36
C PRO A 108 0.29 -4.16 11.65
N VAL A 109 0.83 -4.83 10.63
CA VAL A 109 1.77 -5.96 10.78
C VAL A 109 3.04 -5.56 11.51
N LYS A 110 3.51 -4.30 11.37
CA LYS A 110 4.68 -3.82 12.09
C LYS A 110 4.56 -4.00 13.61
N ARG A 111 3.35 -3.83 14.19
CA ARG A 111 3.13 -4.06 15.62
C ARG A 111 3.39 -5.51 16.02
N VAL A 112 3.01 -6.45 15.13
CA VAL A 112 3.27 -7.87 15.35
C VAL A 112 4.76 -8.17 15.20
N ASN A 113 5.42 -7.61 14.19
CA ASN A 113 6.86 -7.77 13.98
C ASN A 113 7.68 -7.23 15.18
N ASP A 114 7.29 -6.06 15.71
CA ASP A 114 7.92 -5.48 16.91
C ASP A 114 7.79 -6.45 18.10
N MET A 115 6.58 -6.98 18.38
CA MET A 115 6.35 -7.95 19.47
C MET A 115 7.09 -9.29 19.27
N LEU A 116 7.17 -9.78 18.02
CA LEU A 116 7.96 -10.97 17.69
C LEU A 116 9.45 -10.73 17.96
N SER A 117 9.98 -9.55 17.66
CA SER A 117 11.37 -9.18 17.93
C SER A 117 11.67 -9.06 19.43
N GLU A 118 10.66 -8.73 20.24
CA GLU A 118 10.72 -8.73 21.71
C GLU A 118 10.62 -10.15 22.31
N GLY A 119 10.45 -11.19 21.47
CA GLY A 119 10.39 -12.59 21.88
C GLY A 119 9.01 -13.05 22.36
N MET A 120 7.96 -12.27 22.14
CA MET A 120 6.59 -12.66 22.52
C MET A 120 6.08 -13.84 21.67
N ASN A 121 5.40 -14.78 22.31
CA ASN A 121 4.75 -15.89 21.63
C ASN A 121 3.37 -15.48 21.06
N LYS A 122 2.76 -16.37 20.24
CA LYS A 122 1.47 -16.10 19.57
C LYS A 122 0.38 -15.67 20.56
N ALA A 123 0.24 -16.36 21.70
CA ALA A 123 -0.84 -16.06 22.66
C ALA A 123 -0.65 -14.68 23.33
N GLU A 124 0.60 -14.31 23.64
CA GLU A 124 0.95 -13.01 24.19
C GLU A 124 0.68 -11.89 23.19
N ILE A 125 1.04 -12.09 21.90
CA ILE A 125 0.76 -11.13 20.81
C ILE A 125 -0.75 -10.94 20.65
N PHE A 126 -1.54 -12.00 20.58
CA PHE A 126 -2.99 -11.91 20.45
C PHE A 126 -3.60 -11.16 21.63
N LYS A 127 -3.20 -11.52 22.86
CA LYS A 127 -3.65 -10.81 24.07
C LYS A 127 -3.29 -9.33 24.04
N ALA A 128 -2.08 -8.98 23.59
CA ALA A 128 -1.65 -7.58 23.45
C ALA A 128 -2.44 -6.83 22.38
N MET A 129 -2.65 -7.44 21.21
CA MET A 129 -3.44 -6.84 20.12
C MET A 129 -4.89 -6.59 20.53
N GLU A 130 -5.53 -7.53 21.22
CA GLU A 130 -6.89 -7.36 21.72
C GLU A 130 -6.99 -6.34 22.86
N SER A 131 -6.15 -6.48 23.90
CA SER A 131 -6.26 -5.66 25.11
C SER A 131 -5.76 -4.24 24.92
N ARG A 132 -4.62 -4.07 24.23
CA ARG A 132 -3.98 -2.74 24.03
C ARG A 132 -4.60 -1.98 22.86
N TYR A 133 -4.87 -2.68 21.74
CA TYR A 133 -5.30 -2.03 20.51
C TYR A 133 -6.78 -2.26 20.17
N LEU A 134 -7.52 -3.09 20.94
CA LEU A 134 -8.92 -3.45 20.68
C LEU A 134 -9.13 -4.07 19.29
N CYS A 135 -8.11 -4.76 18.78
CA CYS A 135 -8.14 -5.43 17.50
C CYS A 135 -8.95 -6.72 17.59
N SER A 136 -9.76 -7.05 16.57
CA SER A 136 -10.51 -8.31 16.55
C SER A 136 -9.58 -9.51 16.38
N GLU A 137 -9.97 -10.68 16.89
CA GLU A 137 -9.21 -11.93 16.75
C GLU A 137 -8.88 -12.25 15.29
N GLU A 138 -9.84 -12.05 14.38
CA GLU A 138 -9.67 -12.23 12.93
C GLU A 138 -8.52 -11.37 12.38
N LYS A 139 -8.47 -10.08 12.77
CA LYS A 139 -7.41 -9.17 12.31
C LYS A 139 -6.07 -9.43 13.01
N CYS A 140 -6.09 -9.93 14.25
CA CYS A 140 -4.89 -10.42 14.92
C CYS A 140 -4.29 -11.62 14.18
N ASP A 141 -5.13 -12.58 13.78
CA ASP A 141 -4.70 -13.80 13.09
C ASP A 141 -4.09 -13.49 11.71
N ILE A 142 -4.75 -12.62 10.91
CA ILE A 142 -4.25 -12.26 9.60
C ILE A 142 -2.93 -11.47 9.70
N ALA A 143 -2.79 -10.54 10.66
CA ALA A 143 -1.56 -9.80 10.89
C ALA A 143 -0.42 -10.73 11.36
N TYR A 144 -0.73 -11.67 12.25
CA TYR A 144 0.25 -12.65 12.72
C TYR A 144 0.72 -13.58 11.60
N LYS A 145 -0.20 -14.16 10.82
CA LYS A 145 0.14 -15.00 9.66
C LYS A 145 1.01 -14.23 8.66
N THR A 146 0.67 -12.96 8.38
CA THR A 146 1.48 -12.12 7.49
C THR A 146 2.90 -11.94 8.03
N ALA A 147 3.05 -11.62 9.33
CA ALA A 147 4.36 -11.46 9.96
C ALA A 147 5.21 -12.75 9.88
N ILE A 148 4.59 -13.90 10.12
CA ILE A 148 5.29 -15.21 10.05
C ILE A 148 5.71 -15.52 8.61
N THR A 149 4.87 -15.22 7.62
CA THR A 149 5.20 -15.44 6.19
C THR A 149 6.33 -14.52 5.72
N GLN A 150 6.39 -13.28 6.22
CA GLN A 150 7.44 -12.33 5.88
C GLN A 150 8.80 -12.69 6.52
N LYS A 151 8.77 -13.30 7.70
CA LYS A 151 9.96 -13.48 8.54
C LYS A 151 11.15 -14.09 7.81
N PRO A 152 11.05 -15.20 7.06
CA PRO A 152 12.18 -15.76 6.33
C PRO A 152 12.82 -14.76 5.35
N VAL A 153 11.99 -13.99 4.64
CA VAL A 153 12.47 -12.97 3.69
C VAL A 153 13.19 -11.82 4.39
N LEU A 154 12.69 -11.40 5.55
CA LEU A 154 13.30 -10.34 6.35
C LEU A 154 14.60 -10.79 7.02
N ASP A 155 14.67 -12.05 7.46
CA ASP A 155 15.86 -12.63 8.08
C ASP A 155 17.03 -12.79 7.08
N GLU A 156 16.72 -12.95 5.77
CA GLU A 156 17.70 -13.05 4.67
C GLU A 156 18.13 -11.71 4.07
N LEU A 157 17.56 -10.59 4.54
CA LEU A 157 17.85 -9.26 4.00
C LEU A 157 19.30 -8.84 4.29
N GLU A 158 20.08 -8.61 3.22
CA GLU A 158 21.42 -8.06 3.34
C GLU A 158 21.40 -6.54 3.57
N LYS A 159 22.18 -6.06 4.55
CA LYS A 159 22.23 -4.62 4.93
C LYS A 159 22.73 -3.70 3.82
N ASP A 160 23.56 -4.22 2.89
CA ASP A 160 24.11 -3.47 1.76
C ASP A 160 23.29 -3.65 0.47
N SER A 161 22.10 -4.26 0.57
CA SER A 161 21.22 -4.47 -0.58
C SER A 161 20.26 -3.31 -0.80
N PHE A 162 19.83 -3.14 -2.06
CA PHE A 162 18.81 -2.18 -2.45
C PHE A 162 17.90 -2.76 -3.54
N SER A 163 16.70 -2.21 -3.64
CA SER A 163 15.75 -2.48 -4.73
C SER A 163 15.75 -1.36 -5.76
N LEU A 164 15.56 -1.71 -7.02
CA LEU A 164 15.38 -0.78 -8.12
C LEU A 164 13.91 -0.70 -8.51
N TYR A 165 13.30 0.47 -8.42
CA TYR A 165 11.95 0.73 -8.93
C TYR A 165 12.01 1.54 -10.22
N VAL A 166 11.48 1.00 -11.31
CA VAL A 166 11.43 1.65 -12.62
C VAL A 166 9.99 2.08 -12.90
N SER A 167 9.74 3.39 -12.84
CA SER A 167 8.43 3.97 -13.09
C SER A 167 8.18 4.13 -14.57
N VAL A 168 7.05 3.61 -15.08
CA VAL A 168 6.56 3.87 -16.44
C VAL A 168 5.18 4.54 -16.32
N PRO A 169 5.10 5.88 -16.34
CA PRO A 169 3.91 6.64 -15.98
C PRO A 169 2.89 6.76 -17.13
N PHE A 170 2.77 5.75 -17.97
CA PHE A 170 1.87 5.72 -19.12
C PHE A 170 0.85 4.60 -18.97
N CYS A 171 -0.41 4.89 -19.32
CA CYS A 171 -1.51 3.90 -19.38
C CYS A 171 -2.28 4.04 -20.69
N PRO A 172 -2.90 2.97 -21.21
CA PRO A 172 -3.79 3.07 -22.39
C PRO A 172 -4.94 4.05 -22.14
N THR A 173 -5.58 3.93 -20.97
CA THR A 173 -6.64 4.81 -20.47
C THR A 173 -6.48 5.01 -18.98
N ARG A 174 -7.08 6.07 -18.42
CA ARG A 174 -7.07 6.30 -16.98
C ARG A 174 -8.33 5.76 -16.33
N CYS A 175 -8.19 4.73 -15.49
CA CYS A 175 -9.30 4.18 -14.71
C CYS A 175 -9.87 5.21 -13.73
N SER A 176 -11.19 5.16 -13.46
CA SER A 176 -11.90 6.14 -12.62
C SER A 176 -11.43 6.15 -11.17
N TYR A 177 -11.03 5.01 -10.62
CA TYR A 177 -10.55 4.83 -9.26
C TYR A 177 -9.06 5.15 -9.09
N CYS A 178 -8.27 5.20 -10.19
CA CYS A 178 -6.82 5.24 -10.12
C CYS A 178 -6.31 6.59 -9.60
N SER A 179 -5.47 6.51 -8.58
CA SER A 179 -4.80 7.67 -7.97
C SER A 179 -3.32 7.78 -8.32
N PHE A 180 -2.78 6.80 -9.03
CA PHE A 180 -1.39 6.84 -9.48
C PHE A 180 -1.16 7.96 -10.51
N VAL A 181 0.06 8.45 -10.52
CA VAL A 181 0.49 9.44 -11.50
C VAL A 181 0.72 8.74 -12.82
N SER A 182 -0.33 8.70 -13.64
CA SER A 182 -0.24 8.16 -14.99
C SER A 182 -0.93 9.07 -15.99
N GLN A 183 -0.44 9.06 -17.22
CA GLN A 183 -1.01 9.80 -18.33
C GLN A 183 -1.49 8.83 -19.40
N SER A 184 -2.65 9.14 -20.02
CA SER A 184 -3.11 8.38 -21.18
C SER A 184 -2.12 8.55 -22.33
N ILE A 185 -1.77 7.43 -22.98
CA ILE A 185 -0.86 7.45 -24.14
C ILE A 185 -1.43 8.27 -25.30
N GLU A 186 -2.76 8.39 -25.45
CA GLU A 186 -3.40 9.18 -26.50
C GLU A 186 -2.89 10.64 -26.55
N GLY A 187 -2.61 11.23 -25.37
CA GLY A 187 -2.13 12.62 -25.25
C GLY A 187 -0.61 12.77 -25.19
N CYS A 188 0.16 11.69 -24.96
CA CYS A 188 1.58 11.79 -24.64
C CYS A 188 2.50 10.81 -25.39
N MET A 189 2.02 10.13 -26.45
CA MET A 189 2.84 9.23 -27.26
C MET A 189 4.17 9.87 -27.74
N LYS A 190 4.14 11.15 -28.08
CA LYS A 190 5.33 11.88 -28.56
C LYS A 190 6.40 12.06 -27.48
N LEU A 191 6.04 11.94 -26.20
CA LEU A 191 6.98 12.07 -25.08
C LEU A 191 7.73 10.77 -24.79
N ILE A 192 7.17 9.62 -25.19
CA ILE A 192 7.70 8.30 -24.81
C ILE A 192 9.14 8.06 -25.30
N PRO A 193 9.52 8.35 -26.56
CA PRO A 193 10.89 8.11 -27.02
C PRO A 193 11.94 8.90 -26.22
N GLU A 194 11.69 10.18 -25.97
CA GLU A 194 12.58 11.02 -25.17
C GLU A 194 12.60 10.54 -23.70
N TYR A 195 11.44 10.19 -23.16
CA TYR A 195 11.31 9.64 -21.81
C TYR A 195 12.17 8.39 -21.62
N VAL A 196 12.10 7.43 -22.55
CA VAL A 196 12.91 6.21 -22.52
C VAL A 196 14.40 6.52 -22.58
N ASN A 197 14.82 7.50 -23.42
CA ASN A 197 16.22 7.93 -23.47
C ASN A 197 16.68 8.43 -22.10
N LYS A 198 15.93 9.35 -21.49
CA LYS A 198 16.26 9.93 -20.20
C LYS A 198 16.19 8.92 -19.04
N LEU A 199 15.25 8.00 -19.11
CA LEU A 199 15.18 6.90 -18.15
C LEU A 199 16.45 6.03 -18.20
N CYS A 200 16.93 5.71 -19.40
CA CYS A 200 18.20 4.97 -19.57
C CYS A 200 19.40 5.76 -19.01
N GLU A 201 19.46 7.08 -19.23
CA GLU A 201 20.49 7.95 -18.67
C GLU A 201 20.44 8.00 -17.14
N GLU A 202 19.22 8.09 -16.54
CA GLU A 202 19.03 8.07 -15.09
C GLU A 202 19.47 6.74 -14.48
N ILE A 203 19.19 5.61 -15.14
CA ILE A 203 19.64 4.27 -14.71
C ILE A 203 21.17 4.24 -14.62
N VAL A 204 21.87 4.65 -15.68
CA VAL A 204 23.34 4.68 -15.70
C VAL A 204 23.91 5.62 -14.63
N TYR A 205 23.26 6.76 -14.41
CA TYR A 205 23.69 7.73 -13.39
C TYR A 205 23.59 7.12 -11.97
N ASN A 206 22.46 6.51 -11.64
CA ASN A 206 22.26 5.89 -10.32
C ASN A 206 23.16 4.65 -10.11
N ALA A 207 23.46 3.89 -11.16
CA ALA A 207 24.39 2.76 -11.06
C ALA A 207 25.77 3.21 -10.58
N LYS A 208 26.29 4.35 -11.05
CA LYS A 208 27.55 4.92 -10.57
C LYS A 208 27.50 5.31 -9.08
N ILE A 209 26.35 5.81 -8.63
CA ILE A 209 26.15 6.15 -7.21
C ILE A 209 26.18 4.88 -6.36
N THR A 210 25.43 3.83 -6.76
CA THR A 210 25.38 2.58 -6.00
C THR A 210 26.71 1.84 -5.99
N GLU A 211 27.45 1.84 -7.10
CA GLU A 211 28.81 1.28 -7.17
C GLU A 211 29.75 1.99 -6.17
N LYS A 212 29.76 3.33 -6.15
CA LYS A 212 30.55 4.14 -5.22
C LYS A 212 30.20 3.87 -3.74
N LEU A 213 28.91 3.58 -3.46
CA LEU A 213 28.43 3.28 -2.12
C LEU A 213 28.59 1.80 -1.73
N GLY A 214 28.99 0.93 -2.66
CA GLY A 214 29.13 -0.51 -2.45
C GLY A 214 27.79 -1.22 -2.23
N LEU A 215 26.69 -0.68 -2.76
CA LEU A 215 25.36 -1.28 -2.63
C LEU A 215 25.13 -2.37 -3.70
N LYS A 216 24.47 -3.46 -3.30
CA LYS A 216 24.14 -4.61 -4.15
C LYS A 216 22.68 -4.56 -4.59
N LEU A 217 22.42 -4.74 -5.87
CA LEU A 217 21.06 -4.81 -6.38
C LEU A 217 20.41 -6.15 -6.02
N ASP A 218 19.31 -6.12 -5.29
CA ASP A 218 18.60 -7.31 -4.81
C ASP A 218 17.32 -7.59 -5.60
N THR A 219 16.51 -6.55 -5.86
CA THR A 219 15.29 -6.70 -6.65
C THR A 219 15.14 -5.61 -7.70
N VAL A 220 14.49 -5.95 -8.82
CA VAL A 220 14.08 -5.01 -9.87
C VAL A 220 12.58 -5.07 -10.04
N TYR A 221 11.92 -3.91 -9.98
CA TYR A 221 10.47 -3.80 -10.10
C TYR A 221 10.07 -2.70 -11.08
N PHE A 222 9.39 -3.07 -12.16
CA PHE A 222 8.78 -2.14 -13.10
C PHE A 222 7.32 -1.92 -12.75
N GLY A 223 6.96 -0.67 -12.48
CA GLY A 223 5.60 -0.31 -12.10
C GLY A 223 5.21 1.10 -12.56
N GLY A 224 4.23 1.69 -11.88
CA GLY A 224 3.77 3.05 -12.11
C GLY A 224 2.40 3.13 -12.78
N GLY A 225 2.36 3.39 -14.09
CA GLY A 225 1.15 3.31 -14.89
C GLY A 225 0.93 1.88 -15.39
N THR A 226 1.48 1.60 -16.56
CA THR A 226 1.47 0.26 -17.16
C THR A 226 2.75 0.08 -17.98
N PRO A 227 3.77 -0.60 -17.46
CA PRO A 227 5.05 -0.79 -18.16
C PRO A 227 4.91 -1.35 -19.58
N THR A 228 3.97 -2.25 -19.80
CA THR A 228 3.67 -2.83 -21.11
C THR A 228 2.99 -1.87 -22.12
N THR A 229 2.83 -0.60 -21.78
CA THR A 229 2.52 0.46 -22.78
C THR A 229 3.74 0.78 -23.65
N LEU A 230 4.95 0.53 -23.15
CA LEU A 230 6.15 0.59 -23.96
C LEU A 230 6.13 -0.53 -25.03
N THR A 231 6.80 -0.27 -26.16
CA THR A 231 7.01 -1.30 -27.20
C THR A 231 7.99 -2.36 -26.70
N ALA A 232 7.98 -3.54 -27.33
CA ALA A 232 8.94 -4.61 -27.02
C ALA A 232 10.40 -4.12 -27.12
N ALA A 233 10.71 -3.34 -28.16
CA ALA A 233 12.06 -2.77 -28.36
C ALA A 233 12.43 -1.74 -27.26
N GLN A 234 11.47 -0.95 -26.77
CA GLN A 234 11.72 0.01 -25.67
C GLN A 234 11.93 -0.73 -24.33
N LEU A 235 11.12 -1.77 -24.06
CA LEU A 235 11.31 -2.62 -22.88
C LEU A 235 12.68 -3.30 -22.91
N ASP A 236 13.02 -3.95 -24.01
CA ASP A 236 14.31 -4.61 -24.22
C ASP A 236 15.48 -3.65 -23.96
N ARG A 237 15.39 -2.43 -24.52
CA ARG A 237 16.41 -1.41 -24.34
C ARG A 237 16.61 -1.02 -22.88
N VAL A 238 15.53 -0.71 -22.15
CA VAL A 238 15.62 -0.31 -20.74
C VAL A 238 16.16 -1.45 -19.89
N MET A 239 15.69 -2.67 -20.11
CA MET A 239 16.14 -3.86 -19.37
C MET A 239 17.62 -4.17 -19.63
N LYS A 240 18.08 -4.06 -20.87
CA LYS A 240 19.52 -4.20 -21.23
C LYS A 240 20.39 -3.11 -20.60
N VAL A 241 19.90 -1.88 -20.49
CA VAL A 241 20.64 -0.82 -19.80
C VAL A 241 20.81 -1.17 -18.33
N ILE A 242 19.78 -1.71 -17.67
CA ILE A 242 19.88 -2.21 -16.28
C ILE A 242 20.92 -3.32 -16.21
N ALA A 243 20.80 -4.35 -17.05
CA ALA A 243 21.70 -5.49 -17.06
C ALA A 243 23.18 -5.12 -17.32
N ASN A 244 23.43 -4.05 -18.09
CA ASN A 244 24.78 -3.55 -18.36
C ASN A 244 25.32 -2.59 -17.29
N SER A 245 24.44 -2.09 -16.41
CA SER A 245 24.80 -1.06 -15.42
C SER A 245 24.92 -1.62 -14.01
N PHE A 246 24.28 -2.73 -13.70
CA PHE A 246 24.27 -3.36 -12.38
C PHE A 246 24.74 -4.83 -12.45
N ASP A 247 25.23 -5.33 -11.33
CA ASP A 247 25.51 -6.77 -11.20
C ASP A 247 24.19 -7.56 -11.04
N MET A 248 23.79 -8.21 -12.12
CA MET A 248 22.57 -9.01 -12.15
C MET A 248 22.68 -10.35 -11.42
N SER A 249 23.88 -10.78 -11.04
CA SER A 249 24.09 -12.05 -10.32
C SER A 249 23.56 -12.00 -8.88
N THR A 250 23.37 -10.82 -8.31
CA THR A 250 22.83 -10.61 -6.98
C THR A 250 21.29 -10.44 -6.97
N VAL A 251 20.65 -10.31 -8.14
CA VAL A 251 19.22 -10.06 -8.26
C VAL A 251 18.42 -11.33 -7.99
N ARG A 252 17.67 -11.32 -6.88
CA ARG A 252 16.81 -12.44 -6.48
C ARG A 252 15.39 -12.36 -7.06
N GLU A 253 14.89 -11.15 -7.35
CA GLU A 253 13.57 -10.94 -7.94
C GLU A 253 13.60 -9.90 -9.05
N TYR A 254 12.98 -10.23 -10.20
CA TYR A 254 12.74 -9.28 -11.28
C TYR A 254 11.27 -9.32 -11.68
N THR A 255 10.54 -8.25 -11.34
CA THR A 255 9.08 -8.13 -11.53
C THR A 255 8.76 -7.04 -12.55
N VAL A 256 7.80 -7.31 -13.44
CA VAL A 256 7.23 -6.31 -14.36
C VAL A 256 5.72 -6.32 -14.28
N GLU A 257 5.11 -5.16 -13.97
CA GLU A 257 3.66 -4.99 -14.05
C GLU A 257 3.21 -4.97 -15.52
N ALA A 258 2.61 -6.06 -15.98
CA ALA A 258 1.82 -6.14 -17.21
C ALA A 258 0.33 -5.95 -16.87
N GLY A 259 0.03 -4.95 -16.02
CA GLY A 259 -1.22 -4.81 -15.27
C GLY A 259 -2.47 -4.52 -16.12
N ARG A 260 -2.33 -4.44 -17.45
CA ARG A 260 -3.42 -4.19 -18.39
C ARG A 260 -3.38 -5.24 -19.49
N PRO A 261 -4.31 -6.21 -19.50
CA PRO A 261 -4.40 -7.25 -20.54
C PRO A 261 -4.39 -6.70 -21.98
N ASP A 262 -5.03 -5.56 -22.21
CA ASP A 262 -5.09 -4.86 -23.51
C ASP A 262 -3.74 -4.30 -24.00
N THR A 263 -2.67 -4.38 -23.20
CA THR A 263 -1.31 -3.96 -23.59
C THR A 263 -0.34 -5.14 -23.78
N ILE A 264 -0.77 -6.35 -23.47
CA ILE A 264 0.06 -7.56 -23.51
C ILE A 264 0.12 -8.12 -24.94
N THR A 265 1.32 -8.48 -25.37
CA THR A 265 1.56 -9.21 -26.61
C THR A 265 2.60 -10.29 -26.36
N GLU A 266 2.58 -11.38 -27.16
CA GLU A 266 3.54 -12.45 -27.07
C GLU A 266 4.98 -11.95 -27.20
N GLU A 267 5.23 -11.00 -28.11
CA GLU A 267 6.54 -10.39 -28.32
C GLU A 267 7.05 -9.71 -27.05
N LYS A 268 6.19 -8.89 -26.38
CA LYS A 268 6.58 -8.22 -25.13
C LYS A 268 6.89 -9.22 -24.02
N LEU A 269 6.03 -10.21 -23.81
CA LEU A 269 6.26 -11.23 -22.79
C LEU A 269 7.56 -12.02 -23.03
N LYS A 270 7.86 -12.37 -24.29
CA LYS A 270 9.13 -13.02 -24.65
C LYS A 270 10.33 -12.12 -24.35
N VAL A 271 10.23 -10.83 -24.64
CA VAL A 271 11.29 -9.85 -24.32
C VAL A 271 11.50 -9.74 -22.82
N LEU A 272 10.44 -9.66 -22.01
CA LEU A 272 10.54 -9.63 -20.55
C LEU A 272 11.26 -10.89 -20.04
N LYS A 273 10.82 -12.08 -20.47
CA LYS A 273 11.43 -13.35 -20.03
C LYS A 273 12.89 -13.48 -20.46
N ALA A 274 13.22 -13.09 -21.70
CA ALA A 274 14.57 -13.12 -22.24
C ALA A 274 15.55 -12.20 -21.49
N ASN A 275 15.05 -11.13 -20.87
CA ASN A 275 15.82 -10.21 -20.03
C ASN A 275 15.79 -10.57 -18.54
N GLY A 276 15.40 -11.78 -18.16
CA GLY A 276 15.48 -12.27 -16.79
C GLY A 276 14.27 -11.96 -15.90
N CYS A 277 13.18 -11.41 -16.46
CA CYS A 277 11.96 -11.20 -15.67
C CYS A 277 11.35 -12.56 -15.28
N GLY A 278 11.32 -12.87 -13.99
CA GLY A 278 10.73 -14.10 -13.45
C GLY A 278 9.26 -13.94 -13.08
N ARG A 279 8.85 -12.71 -12.70
CA ARG A 279 7.50 -12.41 -12.20
C ARG A 279 6.81 -11.35 -13.07
N VAL A 280 5.54 -11.61 -13.42
CA VAL A 280 4.67 -10.63 -14.09
C VAL A 280 3.38 -10.44 -13.31
N SER A 281 2.82 -9.23 -13.36
CA SER A 281 1.51 -8.96 -12.79
C SER A 281 0.50 -8.71 -13.91
N ILE A 282 -0.56 -9.52 -13.99
CA ILE A 282 -1.65 -9.42 -14.99
C ILE A 282 -2.95 -9.21 -14.24
N ASN A 283 -3.51 -7.99 -14.29
CA ASN A 283 -4.49 -7.55 -13.31
C ASN A 283 -5.90 -7.43 -13.92
N PRO A 284 -6.82 -8.37 -13.63
CA PRO A 284 -8.20 -8.26 -14.06
C PRO A 284 -8.96 -7.15 -13.35
N GLN A 285 -8.68 -6.89 -12.08
CA GLN A 285 -9.40 -6.06 -11.11
C GLN A 285 -10.77 -6.64 -10.71
N THR A 286 -11.50 -7.20 -11.64
CA THR A 286 -12.73 -7.99 -11.53
C THR A 286 -12.87 -8.85 -12.79
N LEU A 287 -13.60 -9.94 -12.71
CA LEU A 287 -13.99 -10.78 -13.85
C LEU A 287 -15.44 -10.50 -14.29
N ASN A 288 -15.85 -9.24 -14.18
CA ASN A 288 -17.17 -8.76 -14.61
C ASN A 288 -17.01 -7.63 -15.62
N ASP A 289 -17.33 -7.90 -16.88
CA ASP A 289 -17.12 -6.95 -17.97
C ASP A 289 -17.93 -5.65 -17.83
N SER A 290 -19.13 -5.70 -17.24
CA SER A 290 -19.93 -4.49 -16.98
C SER A 290 -19.28 -3.59 -15.92
N VAL A 291 -18.65 -4.17 -14.91
CA VAL A 291 -17.88 -3.43 -13.89
C VAL A 291 -16.61 -2.87 -14.50
N LEU A 292 -15.90 -3.63 -15.34
CA LEU A 292 -14.71 -3.14 -16.07
C LEU A 292 -15.05 -1.91 -16.92
N GLU A 293 -16.17 -1.91 -17.63
CA GLU A 293 -16.64 -0.76 -18.39
C GLU A 293 -16.94 0.43 -17.49
N ALA A 294 -17.68 0.23 -16.39
CA ALA A 294 -18.03 1.28 -15.42
C ALA A 294 -16.80 1.97 -14.81
N ILE A 295 -15.70 1.25 -14.59
CA ILE A 295 -14.45 1.81 -14.05
C ILE A 295 -13.50 2.33 -15.15
N GLY A 296 -13.90 2.30 -16.42
CA GLY A 296 -13.12 2.81 -17.56
C GLY A 296 -11.94 1.94 -17.98
N ARG A 297 -12.02 0.61 -17.73
CA ARG A 297 -11.07 -0.36 -18.29
C ARG A 297 -11.60 -0.90 -19.60
N LYS A 298 -10.75 -0.92 -20.63
CA LYS A 298 -11.16 -1.34 -21.99
C LYS A 298 -10.95 -2.82 -22.28
N HIS A 299 -10.23 -3.55 -21.41
CA HIS A 299 -10.06 -4.99 -21.59
C HIS A 299 -11.30 -5.75 -21.12
N THR A 300 -11.46 -6.96 -21.63
CA THR A 300 -12.50 -7.90 -21.22
C THR A 300 -11.94 -9.04 -20.37
N THR A 301 -12.83 -9.75 -19.68
CA THR A 301 -12.51 -10.98 -18.96
C THR A 301 -11.84 -12.02 -19.86
N ALA A 302 -12.30 -12.18 -21.10
CA ALA A 302 -11.68 -13.09 -22.07
C ALA A 302 -10.21 -12.70 -22.35
N GLN A 303 -9.94 -11.42 -22.60
CA GLN A 303 -8.57 -10.92 -22.81
C GLN A 303 -7.66 -11.14 -21.61
N PHE A 304 -8.21 -11.11 -20.39
CA PHE A 304 -7.45 -11.44 -19.20
C PHE A 304 -7.01 -12.91 -19.22
N PHE A 305 -7.93 -13.84 -19.48
CA PHE A 305 -7.58 -15.28 -19.56
C PHE A 305 -6.57 -15.56 -20.68
N ASP A 306 -6.79 -14.98 -21.87
CA ASP A 306 -5.84 -15.13 -22.98
C ASP A 306 -4.44 -14.64 -22.63
N SER A 307 -4.35 -13.51 -21.91
CA SER A 307 -3.08 -12.92 -21.47
C SER A 307 -2.40 -13.76 -20.38
N PHE A 308 -3.19 -14.33 -19.49
CA PHE A 308 -2.70 -15.23 -18.43
C PHE A 308 -2.16 -16.53 -19.03
N ASP A 309 -2.90 -17.17 -19.93
CA ASP A 309 -2.47 -18.40 -20.63
C ASP A 309 -1.22 -18.14 -21.46
N LEU A 310 -1.14 -16.98 -22.10
CA LEU A 310 0.04 -16.58 -22.86
C LEU A 310 1.28 -16.45 -21.95
N ALA A 311 1.13 -15.85 -20.76
CA ALA A 311 2.21 -15.74 -19.80
C ALA A 311 2.64 -17.12 -19.27
N ARG A 312 1.70 -18.02 -19.01
CA ARG A 312 2.01 -19.43 -18.66
C ARG A 312 2.78 -20.11 -19.77
N LYS A 313 2.37 -19.95 -21.03
CA LYS A 313 3.04 -20.53 -22.21
C LYS A 313 4.46 -19.99 -22.39
N VAL A 314 4.69 -18.70 -22.12
CA VAL A 314 6.02 -18.09 -22.16
C VAL A 314 6.91 -18.59 -21.02
N GLY A 315 6.32 -19.07 -19.92
CA GLY A 315 7.04 -19.75 -18.83
C GLY A 315 7.55 -18.80 -17.74
N PHE A 316 6.71 -17.85 -17.29
CA PHE A 316 7.03 -17.07 -16.09
C PHE A 316 6.95 -17.92 -14.82
N ASP A 317 7.88 -17.69 -13.90
CA ASP A 317 7.98 -18.44 -12.64
C ASP A 317 6.87 -18.07 -11.66
N SER A 318 6.41 -16.82 -11.71
CA SER A 318 5.32 -16.31 -10.90
C SER A 318 4.43 -15.37 -11.69
N ILE A 319 3.12 -15.56 -11.58
CA ILE A 319 2.11 -14.62 -12.09
C ILE A 319 1.32 -14.10 -10.89
N ASN A 320 1.26 -12.77 -10.76
CA ASN A 320 0.41 -12.09 -9.80
C ASN A 320 -0.85 -11.59 -10.50
N THR A 321 -1.97 -11.57 -9.77
CA THR A 321 -3.24 -10.97 -10.23
C THR A 321 -3.80 -10.05 -9.16
N ASP A 322 -4.12 -8.81 -9.53
CA ASP A 322 -4.76 -7.86 -8.61
C ASP A 322 -6.26 -7.77 -8.89
N ILE A 323 -7.03 -7.72 -7.79
CA ILE A 323 -8.47 -7.47 -7.78
C ILE A 323 -8.81 -6.39 -6.77
N ILE A 324 -9.99 -5.77 -6.91
CA ILE A 324 -10.43 -4.68 -6.04
C ILE A 324 -11.80 -4.98 -5.47
N ALA A 325 -11.90 -5.09 -4.16
CA ALA A 325 -13.16 -5.15 -3.43
C ALA A 325 -13.80 -3.75 -3.34
N GLY A 326 -15.12 -3.68 -3.51
CA GLY A 326 -15.90 -2.46 -3.39
C GLY A 326 -15.88 -1.56 -4.65
N LEU A 327 -15.58 -2.10 -5.83
CA LEU A 327 -15.70 -1.36 -7.08
C LEU A 327 -17.13 -0.86 -7.31
N PRO A 328 -17.32 0.33 -7.94
CA PRO A 328 -18.63 0.80 -8.34
C PRO A 328 -19.37 -0.24 -9.19
N THR A 329 -20.66 -0.41 -8.93
CA THR A 329 -21.56 -1.36 -9.65
C THR A 329 -21.24 -2.84 -9.46
N ASP A 330 -20.14 -3.20 -8.76
CA ASP A 330 -19.84 -4.60 -8.43
C ASP A 330 -20.76 -5.11 -7.30
N THR A 331 -20.93 -6.41 -7.21
CA THR A 331 -21.74 -7.06 -6.17
C THR A 331 -20.90 -8.08 -5.40
N VAL A 332 -21.33 -8.45 -4.21
CA VAL A 332 -20.67 -9.51 -3.42
C VAL A 332 -20.58 -10.79 -4.22
N GLU A 333 -21.68 -11.22 -4.85
CA GLU A 333 -21.73 -12.44 -5.67
C GLU A 333 -20.77 -12.38 -6.87
N SER A 334 -20.69 -11.25 -7.56
CA SER A 334 -19.76 -11.03 -8.67
C SER A 334 -18.31 -11.11 -8.21
N PHE A 335 -18.00 -10.51 -7.07
CA PHE A 335 -16.67 -10.55 -6.47
C PHE A 335 -16.30 -11.96 -6.00
N GLU A 336 -17.21 -12.68 -5.36
CA GLU A 336 -17.04 -14.08 -4.92
C GLU A 336 -16.73 -14.99 -6.13
N ASN A 337 -17.49 -14.86 -7.22
CA ASN A 337 -17.21 -15.56 -8.46
C ASN A 337 -15.84 -15.21 -9.06
N THR A 338 -15.39 -13.94 -8.92
CA THR A 338 -14.05 -13.52 -9.34
C THR A 338 -12.96 -14.25 -8.53
N ILE A 339 -13.10 -14.30 -7.20
CA ILE A 339 -12.16 -15.00 -6.30
C ILE A 339 -12.10 -16.49 -6.65
N ASP A 340 -13.25 -17.16 -6.76
CA ASP A 340 -13.28 -18.60 -7.03
C ASP A 340 -12.63 -18.96 -8.37
N LYS A 341 -12.90 -18.19 -9.42
CA LYS A 341 -12.26 -18.37 -10.73
C LYS A 341 -10.75 -18.11 -10.69
N LEU A 342 -10.28 -17.14 -9.92
CA LEU A 342 -8.85 -16.92 -9.77
C LEU A 342 -8.18 -18.05 -8.97
N ILE A 343 -8.85 -18.59 -7.96
CA ILE A 343 -8.36 -19.78 -7.24
C ILE A 343 -8.24 -20.98 -8.17
N GLU A 344 -9.22 -21.21 -9.05
CA GLU A 344 -9.18 -22.26 -10.08
C GLU A 344 -8.05 -22.06 -11.08
N LEU A 345 -7.80 -20.80 -11.49
CA LEU A 345 -6.70 -20.41 -12.39
C LEU A 345 -5.33 -20.60 -11.74
N ALA A 346 -5.28 -20.60 -10.42
CA ALA A 346 -4.14 -20.91 -9.58
C ALA A 346 -2.87 -20.06 -9.85
N PRO A 347 -2.95 -18.72 -9.95
CA PRO A 347 -1.75 -17.88 -10.00
C PRO A 347 -0.89 -18.10 -8.75
N GLU A 348 0.37 -17.70 -8.79
CA GLU A 348 1.26 -17.79 -7.63
C GLU A 348 0.91 -16.74 -6.58
N ASN A 349 0.44 -15.57 -7.04
CA ASN A 349 0.05 -14.48 -6.15
C ASN A 349 -1.32 -13.90 -6.56
N ILE A 350 -2.09 -13.53 -5.54
CA ILE A 350 -3.34 -12.77 -5.68
C ILE A 350 -3.26 -11.58 -4.73
N THR A 351 -3.45 -10.37 -5.25
CA THR A 351 -3.57 -9.19 -4.39
C THR A 351 -5.03 -8.75 -4.32
N VAL A 352 -5.57 -8.71 -3.12
CA VAL A 352 -6.91 -8.19 -2.85
C VAL A 352 -6.77 -6.76 -2.35
N HIS A 353 -7.11 -5.80 -3.19
CA HIS A 353 -7.20 -4.39 -2.82
C HIS A 353 -8.61 -4.07 -2.35
N THR A 354 -8.71 -3.16 -1.38
CA THR A 354 -9.97 -2.48 -1.04
C THR A 354 -9.99 -1.11 -1.69
N LEU A 355 -11.08 -0.75 -2.33
CA LEU A 355 -11.23 0.54 -2.97
C LEU A 355 -10.94 1.69 -2.00
N SER A 356 -10.05 2.60 -2.40
CA SER A 356 -9.73 3.82 -1.66
C SER A 356 -10.01 5.04 -2.52
N ILE A 357 -10.86 5.94 -2.01
CA ILE A 357 -11.26 7.15 -2.73
C ILE A 357 -10.29 8.27 -2.41
N LYS A 358 -9.32 8.46 -3.29
CA LYS A 358 -8.33 9.52 -3.17
C LYS A 358 -8.74 10.77 -3.94
N ARG A 359 -8.26 11.95 -3.50
CA ARG A 359 -8.54 13.25 -4.14
C ARG A 359 -8.22 13.28 -5.64
N ALA A 360 -7.23 12.51 -6.08
CA ALA A 360 -6.81 12.44 -7.48
C ALA A 360 -7.65 11.48 -8.34
N ALA A 361 -8.50 10.65 -7.74
CA ALA A 361 -9.37 9.74 -8.47
C ALA A 361 -10.58 10.49 -9.06
N ARG A 362 -10.98 10.13 -10.28
CA ARG A 362 -12.17 10.74 -10.93
C ARG A 362 -13.45 10.47 -10.15
N LEU A 363 -13.57 9.30 -9.51
CA LEU A 363 -14.70 8.93 -8.64
C LEU A 363 -14.97 9.95 -7.52
N ASN A 364 -13.97 10.70 -7.06
CA ASN A 364 -14.15 11.72 -6.03
C ASN A 364 -14.90 12.96 -6.55
N HIS A 365 -14.96 13.16 -7.86
CA HIS A 365 -15.55 14.33 -8.51
C HIS A 365 -16.95 14.08 -9.06
N SER A 366 -17.39 12.83 -9.16
CA SER A 366 -18.68 12.45 -9.78
C SER A 366 -19.90 12.60 -8.86
N GLY A 367 -19.73 12.93 -7.59
CA GLY A 367 -20.86 13.09 -6.64
C GLY A 367 -21.56 11.77 -6.26
N ASP A 368 -21.20 10.66 -6.86
CA ASP A 368 -21.82 9.35 -6.70
C ASP A 368 -21.42 8.63 -5.41
N ARG A 369 -21.63 9.28 -4.26
CA ARG A 369 -21.43 8.62 -2.95
C ARG A 369 -22.42 7.46 -2.74
N GLU A 370 -23.56 7.43 -3.45
CA GLU A 370 -24.50 6.31 -3.38
C GLU A 370 -23.96 5.01 -3.99
N VAL A 371 -23.03 5.11 -4.92
CA VAL A 371 -22.39 3.95 -5.57
C VAL A 371 -21.46 3.18 -4.61
N LEU A 372 -21.16 3.75 -3.43
CA LEU A 372 -20.25 3.19 -2.44
C LEU A 372 -20.94 2.40 -1.32
N LYS A 373 -22.19 2.01 -1.53
CA LYS A 373 -22.95 1.15 -0.58
C LYS A 373 -22.60 -0.35 -0.72
N ASN A 374 -21.57 -0.68 -1.49
CA ASN A 374 -21.14 -2.07 -1.62
C ASN A 374 -20.46 -2.53 -0.32
N PRO A 375 -20.89 -3.65 0.26
CA PRO A 375 -20.31 -4.20 1.48
C PRO A 375 -18.91 -4.79 1.16
N ALA A 376 -17.90 -3.92 1.13
CA ALA A 376 -16.52 -4.31 0.87
C ALA A 376 -15.98 -5.23 1.96
N ASP A 377 -16.49 -5.11 3.19
CA ASP A 377 -16.18 -6.01 4.31
C ASP A 377 -16.51 -7.46 4.00
N LYS A 378 -17.70 -7.74 3.46
CA LYS A 378 -18.10 -9.09 3.06
C LYS A 378 -17.24 -9.66 1.95
N MET A 379 -16.87 -8.80 0.97
CA MET A 379 -15.97 -9.19 -0.12
C MET A 379 -14.59 -9.59 0.41
N VAL A 380 -14.01 -8.77 1.30
CA VAL A 380 -12.69 -9.04 1.89
C VAL A 380 -12.73 -10.25 2.82
N GLU A 381 -13.79 -10.43 3.60
CA GLU A 381 -14.00 -11.62 4.44
C GLU A 381 -14.06 -12.90 3.60
N TYR A 382 -14.87 -12.88 2.53
CA TYR A 382 -14.97 -14.02 1.62
C TYR A 382 -13.60 -14.34 1.00
N ALA A 383 -12.92 -13.35 0.43
CA ALA A 383 -11.59 -13.54 -0.15
C ALA A 383 -10.60 -14.12 0.87
N THR A 384 -10.55 -13.57 2.08
CA THR A 384 -9.67 -14.04 3.15
C THR A 384 -9.93 -15.52 3.47
N LYS A 385 -11.19 -15.89 3.67
CA LYS A 385 -11.58 -17.27 3.95
C LYS A 385 -11.18 -18.20 2.82
N ARG A 386 -11.60 -17.90 1.58
CA ARG A 386 -11.39 -18.76 0.42
C ARG A 386 -9.92 -18.95 0.07
N LEU A 387 -9.11 -17.88 0.16
CA LEU A 387 -7.69 -17.94 -0.12
C LEU A 387 -6.94 -18.78 0.93
N LEU A 388 -7.26 -18.63 2.21
CA LEU A 388 -6.71 -19.47 3.28
C LEU A 388 -7.08 -20.95 3.08
N GLU A 389 -8.35 -21.24 2.79
CA GLU A 389 -8.84 -22.61 2.52
C GLU A 389 -8.16 -23.23 1.29
N SER A 390 -7.74 -22.41 0.33
CA SER A 390 -7.06 -22.83 -0.89
C SER A 390 -5.52 -22.87 -0.76
N GLY A 391 -4.99 -22.69 0.46
CA GLY A 391 -3.58 -22.81 0.78
C GLY A 391 -2.73 -21.59 0.45
N TYR A 392 -3.35 -20.43 0.12
CA TYR A 392 -2.60 -19.18 0.01
C TYR A 392 -2.29 -18.60 1.40
N LEU A 393 -1.13 -17.99 1.52
CA LEU A 393 -0.66 -17.31 2.73
C LEU A 393 -0.63 -15.81 2.51
N PRO A 394 -1.05 -14.99 3.50
CA PRO A 394 -0.87 -13.54 3.41
C PRO A 394 0.62 -13.24 3.61
N TYR A 395 1.23 -12.42 2.71
CA TYR A 395 2.66 -12.14 2.79
C TYR A 395 3.00 -10.65 2.86
N TYR A 396 2.05 -9.76 2.59
CA TYR A 396 2.09 -8.35 2.96
C TYR A 396 0.69 -7.82 3.19
N LEU A 397 0.59 -6.83 4.06
CA LEU A 397 -0.67 -6.20 4.42
C LEU A 397 -0.43 -4.71 4.69
N TYR A 398 -1.25 -3.86 4.10
CA TYR A 398 -1.20 -2.44 4.38
C TYR A 398 -2.58 -1.79 4.32
N ARG A 399 -2.71 -0.67 5.00
CA ARG A 399 -3.91 0.16 4.99
C ARG A 399 -3.63 1.50 4.33
N GLN A 400 -4.66 2.17 3.85
CA GLN A 400 -4.56 3.51 3.31
C GLN A 400 -5.63 4.40 3.94
N LYS A 401 -5.39 5.71 3.92
CA LYS A 401 -6.42 6.67 4.31
C LYS A 401 -7.57 6.62 3.29
N ASN A 402 -8.81 6.77 3.78
CA ASN A 402 -10.04 6.78 2.97
C ASN A 402 -10.33 5.46 2.21
N MET A 403 -9.90 4.33 2.76
CA MET A 403 -10.37 3.02 2.31
C MET A 403 -11.82 2.81 2.75
N LEU A 404 -12.60 2.10 1.92
CA LEU A 404 -13.94 1.69 2.31
C LEU A 404 -13.87 0.89 3.63
N GLU A 405 -14.76 1.21 4.56
CA GLU A 405 -14.93 0.53 5.86
C GLU A 405 -13.64 0.37 6.67
N ASN A 406 -12.62 1.20 6.41
CA ASN A 406 -11.31 1.14 7.05
C ASN A 406 -10.60 -0.22 6.94
N LEU A 407 -10.85 -0.94 5.86
CA LEU A 407 -10.28 -2.26 5.59
C LEU A 407 -8.79 -2.16 5.19
N GLU A 408 -8.25 -3.24 4.72
CA GLU A 408 -6.86 -3.42 4.30
C GLU A 408 -6.72 -3.88 2.85
N ASN A 409 -5.50 -3.81 2.34
CA ASN A 409 -5.03 -4.51 1.15
C ASN A 409 -4.14 -5.66 1.58
N ILE A 410 -4.32 -6.83 1.01
CA ILE A 410 -3.55 -8.04 1.34
C ILE A 410 -3.00 -8.67 0.07
N GLY A 411 -1.69 -8.90 0.06
CA GLY A 411 -1.06 -9.78 -0.92
C GLY A 411 -1.04 -11.21 -0.41
N TRP A 412 -1.55 -12.12 -1.23
CA TRP A 412 -1.62 -13.55 -0.99
C TRP A 412 -0.63 -14.28 -1.87
N THR A 413 0.01 -15.31 -1.37
CA THR A 413 1.04 -16.07 -2.08
C THR A 413 0.89 -17.57 -1.85
N LYS A 414 1.30 -18.34 -2.85
CA LYS A 414 1.72 -19.72 -2.61
C LYS A 414 3.12 -19.70 -2.00
N GLN A 415 3.41 -20.65 -1.12
CA GLN A 415 4.71 -20.75 -0.45
C GLN A 415 5.88 -20.76 -1.46
N GLY A 416 6.89 -19.93 -1.21
CA GLY A 416 8.07 -19.79 -2.07
C GLY A 416 7.88 -18.85 -3.26
N HIS A 417 6.74 -18.14 -3.32
CA HIS A 417 6.45 -17.14 -4.35
C HIS A 417 6.15 -15.76 -3.75
N GLU A 418 6.62 -15.49 -2.53
CA GLU A 418 6.55 -14.19 -1.88
C GLU A 418 7.31 -13.15 -2.73
N SER A 419 6.72 -11.98 -3.01
CA SER A 419 7.45 -10.90 -3.67
C SER A 419 8.32 -10.18 -2.64
N LEU A 420 9.63 -10.28 -2.80
CA LEU A 420 10.62 -9.63 -1.94
C LEU A 420 10.44 -8.12 -1.97
N TYR A 421 10.31 -7.53 -3.16
CA TYR A 421 10.09 -6.10 -3.35
C TYR A 421 8.86 -5.60 -2.56
N ASN A 422 7.74 -6.33 -2.64
CA ASN A 422 6.52 -5.93 -1.93
C ASN A 422 6.68 -5.95 -0.41
N ILE A 423 7.38 -6.94 0.13
CA ILE A 423 7.69 -7.01 1.56
C ILE A 423 8.60 -5.82 1.95
N TYR A 424 9.68 -5.58 1.23
CA TYR A 424 10.65 -4.54 1.56
C TYR A 424 10.06 -3.13 1.53
N ILE A 425 9.22 -2.83 0.52
CA ILE A 425 8.59 -1.51 0.43
C ILE A 425 7.54 -1.29 1.53
N MET A 426 6.81 -2.36 1.91
CA MET A 426 5.78 -2.28 2.94
C MET A 426 6.38 -2.20 4.35
N GLU A 427 7.42 -2.97 4.64
CA GLU A 427 8.09 -2.94 5.95
C GLU A 427 9.09 -1.78 6.10
N GLU A 428 9.47 -1.12 4.99
CA GLU A 428 10.45 -0.02 4.94
C GLU A 428 11.81 -0.42 5.52
N VAL A 429 12.28 -1.59 5.14
CA VAL A 429 13.51 -2.20 5.66
C VAL A 429 14.70 -2.10 4.70
N GLN A 430 14.47 -1.70 3.45
CA GLN A 430 15.49 -1.62 2.41
C GLN A 430 15.38 -0.31 1.62
N THR A 431 16.52 0.22 1.20
CA THR A 431 16.56 1.35 0.27
C THR A 431 15.95 0.95 -1.07
N ILE A 432 15.03 1.78 -1.59
CA ILE A 432 14.43 1.61 -2.91
C ILE A 432 14.80 2.80 -3.77
N LEU A 433 15.64 2.58 -4.77
CA LEU A 433 16.01 3.61 -5.75
C LEU A 433 14.97 3.66 -6.85
N ALA A 434 14.22 4.75 -6.90
CA ALA A 434 13.18 4.95 -7.90
C ALA A 434 13.69 5.79 -9.06
N MET A 435 13.42 5.35 -10.28
CA MET A 435 13.76 5.98 -11.54
C MET A 435 12.54 6.24 -12.37
N GLY A 436 12.58 7.29 -13.20
CA GLY A 436 11.46 7.72 -14.03
C GLY A 436 10.50 8.66 -13.32
N ALA A 437 9.60 9.27 -14.10
CA ALA A 437 8.64 10.26 -13.62
C ALA A 437 7.69 9.65 -12.58
N GLY A 438 7.42 10.40 -11.52
CA GLY A 438 6.61 9.96 -10.39
C GLY A 438 7.33 9.01 -9.43
N GLY A 439 8.59 8.62 -9.72
CA GLY A 439 9.41 7.82 -8.83
C GLY A 439 9.73 8.56 -7.53
N SER A 440 9.67 7.83 -6.42
CA SER A 440 10.04 8.31 -5.09
C SER A 440 11.07 7.35 -4.51
N THR A 441 12.34 7.74 -4.59
CA THR A 441 13.41 7.01 -3.91
C THR A 441 13.17 7.07 -2.41
N LYS A 442 13.24 5.92 -1.76
CA LYS A 442 13.13 5.76 -0.32
C LYS A 442 14.48 5.28 0.19
N LEU A 443 15.15 6.12 0.96
CA LEU A 443 16.43 5.81 1.58
C LEU A 443 16.19 5.31 3.00
N VAL A 444 16.75 4.17 3.32
CA VAL A 444 16.69 3.55 4.65
C VAL A 444 18.12 3.33 5.12
N ASP A 445 18.44 3.77 6.34
CA ASP A 445 19.76 3.53 6.90
C ASP A 445 19.94 2.07 7.33
N LYS A 446 21.20 1.65 7.49
CA LYS A 446 21.56 0.26 7.83
C LYS A 446 21.07 -0.18 9.21
N GLU A 447 20.83 0.77 10.10
CA GLU A 447 20.27 0.51 11.44
C GLU A 447 18.73 0.63 11.46
N GLY A 448 18.10 1.02 10.31
CA GLY A 448 16.64 1.11 10.14
C GLY A 448 15.96 2.26 10.89
N GLY A 449 16.74 3.20 11.46
CA GLY A 449 16.23 4.30 12.29
C GLY A 449 15.86 5.56 11.49
N ARG A 450 16.48 5.78 10.31
CA ARG A 450 16.27 6.97 9.50
C ARG A 450 15.69 6.61 8.14
N LEU A 451 14.69 7.37 7.71
CA LEU A 451 14.05 7.24 6.41
C LEU A 451 13.94 8.60 5.76
N GLU A 452 14.54 8.75 4.58
CA GLU A 452 14.44 9.95 3.75
C GLU A 452 13.88 9.64 2.37
N ARG A 453 13.35 10.65 1.67
CA ARG A 453 12.79 10.49 0.32
C ARG A 453 13.34 11.51 -0.65
N VAL A 454 13.78 11.02 -1.82
CA VAL A 454 14.19 11.85 -2.95
C VAL A 454 13.18 11.67 -4.09
N PHE A 455 12.57 12.76 -4.52
CA PHE A 455 11.46 12.72 -5.48
C PHE A 455 11.93 13.10 -6.89
N ASN A 456 11.50 12.32 -7.87
CA ASN A 456 11.55 12.72 -9.27
C ASN A 456 10.39 13.67 -9.61
N TYR A 457 10.49 14.38 -10.75
CA TYR A 457 9.34 15.12 -11.26
C TYR A 457 8.16 14.19 -11.51
N LYS A 458 6.98 14.67 -11.16
CA LYS A 458 5.77 13.86 -11.11
C LYS A 458 5.27 13.43 -12.47
N PHE A 459 5.34 14.33 -13.47
CA PHE A 459 4.78 14.08 -14.79
C PHE A 459 5.89 13.93 -15.84
N PRO A 460 5.67 13.09 -16.90
CA PRO A 460 6.68 12.84 -17.93
C PRO A 460 7.21 14.09 -18.63
N LEU A 461 6.34 15.06 -18.91
CA LEU A 461 6.74 16.31 -19.54
C LEU A 461 7.74 17.11 -18.69
N GLU A 462 7.44 17.23 -17.40
CA GLU A 462 8.32 17.93 -16.45
C GLU A 462 9.62 17.15 -16.22
N TYR A 463 9.55 15.84 -16.16
CA TYR A 463 10.69 14.95 -16.06
C TYR A 463 11.63 15.14 -17.25
N ASN A 464 11.12 15.10 -18.50
CA ASN A 464 11.91 15.32 -19.69
C ASN A 464 12.54 16.73 -19.71
N LYS A 465 11.73 17.76 -19.39
CA LYS A 465 12.15 19.17 -19.46
C LYS A 465 13.21 19.55 -18.42
N HIS A 466 13.13 19.01 -17.21
CA HIS A 466 13.97 19.37 -16.07
C HIS A 466 14.92 18.25 -15.66
N PHE A 467 15.29 17.39 -16.60
CA PHE A 467 16.04 16.18 -16.35
C PHE A 467 17.39 16.41 -15.64
N GLU A 468 18.20 17.37 -16.10
CA GLU A 468 19.49 17.69 -15.50
C GLU A 468 19.37 18.14 -14.02
N LEU A 469 18.31 18.90 -13.70
CA LEU A 469 18.06 19.32 -12.33
C LEU A 469 17.61 18.13 -11.46
N MET A 470 16.85 17.21 -12.05
CA MET A 470 16.42 15.99 -11.37
C MET A 470 17.62 15.08 -11.07
N LEU A 471 18.55 14.89 -12.02
CA LEU A 471 19.78 14.13 -11.79
C LEU A 471 20.60 14.69 -10.63
N LYS A 472 20.71 16.02 -10.52
CA LYS A 472 21.44 16.65 -9.40
C LYS A 472 20.82 16.29 -8.03
N ARG A 473 19.51 16.09 -7.94
CA ARG A 473 18.86 15.65 -6.68
C ARG A 473 19.30 14.24 -6.26
N LYS A 474 19.73 13.39 -7.22
CA LYS A 474 20.22 12.04 -6.88
C LYS A 474 21.50 12.06 -6.04
N ASN A 475 22.23 13.19 -6.00
CA ASN A 475 23.39 13.34 -5.09
C ASN A 475 22.95 13.29 -3.61
N GLU A 476 21.69 13.59 -3.29
CA GLU A 476 21.13 13.44 -1.94
C GLU A 476 21.23 11.97 -1.44
N ILE A 477 21.33 10.99 -2.36
CA ILE A 477 21.55 9.57 -2.02
C ILE A 477 22.93 9.41 -1.39
N GLU A 478 23.98 9.97 -2.01
CA GLU A 478 25.36 9.93 -1.44
C GLU A 478 25.42 10.68 -0.11
N GLU A 479 24.76 11.84 -0.02
CA GLU A 479 24.71 12.65 1.20
C GLU A 479 24.03 11.89 2.37
N PHE A 480 23.00 11.11 2.06
CA PHE A 480 22.32 10.28 3.06
C PHE A 480 23.28 9.27 3.67
N TYR A 481 23.98 8.47 2.85
CA TYR A 481 24.93 7.46 3.30
C TYR A 481 26.24 8.04 3.86
N ALA A 482 26.60 9.26 3.49
CA ALA A 482 27.76 9.94 4.09
C ALA A 482 27.54 10.33 5.56
N LYS A 483 26.29 10.51 5.99
CA LYS A 483 25.90 10.81 7.38
C LYS A 483 25.91 9.57 8.28
N GLU A 484 26.09 8.37 7.73
CA GLU A 484 26.20 7.12 8.46
C GLU A 484 27.64 6.82 8.92
N LYS A 485 28.62 7.57 8.43
CA LYS A 485 30.03 7.49 8.82
C LYS A 485 30.36 8.55 9.88
#